data_f2227f1742fff867e4a33be63f4355ef
#
_entry.id   f2227f1742fff867e4a33be63f4355ef
#
_cell.length_a   1.000
_cell.length_b   1.000
_cell.length_c   1.000
_cell.angle_alpha   90.00
_cell.angle_beta   90.00
_cell.angle_gamma   90.00
#
_symmetry.space_group_name_H-M   'P 1'
#
loop_
_entity.id
_entity.type
_entity.pdbx_description
1 polymer ?
#
loop_
_entity_poly.entity_id
_entity_poly.type
_entity_poly.pdbx_seq_one_letter_code
_entity_poly.pdbx_strand_id
1 'polypeptide(L)'
;MLDYLQEQPGIGILAPKLLDSDGSLQLSCRTFPGFSTALFNRYSLFTRLFPKNRRSRRYLMTDFDHKAVAAVDWASAACWLLPRYAYEKIGPLDEGYFWSIEDVDYCQRAHRAELRVVYFPEVSVRHQIGGSSTTLANRSIIERHRGMWRYYRSYLRPESAIARPVMDSLAWTGIQARRAGQLISLKVRRMLGRT
;
A
#
# COMPACT_ATOMS: atom_id res chain seq x y z
N MET A 1 10.61 -17.87 10.61
CA MET A 1 10.44 -17.31 9.22
C MET A 1 11.37 -17.99 8.22
N LEU A 2 12.66 -18.16 8.53
CA LEU A 2 13.58 -18.84 7.60
C LEU A 2 13.16 -20.29 7.34
N ASP A 3 12.90 -21.05 8.39
CA ASP A 3 12.47 -22.46 8.29
C ASP A 3 11.19 -22.56 7.44
N TYR A 4 10.22 -21.68 7.68
CA TYR A 4 8.98 -21.62 6.90
C TYR A 4 9.24 -21.36 5.40
N LEU A 5 10.19 -20.48 5.06
CA LEU A 5 10.56 -20.24 3.66
C LEU A 5 11.21 -21.44 2.99
N GLN A 6 11.99 -22.22 3.75
CA GLN A 6 12.65 -23.45 3.25
C GLN A 6 11.63 -24.54 2.95
N GLU A 7 10.59 -24.64 3.78
CA GLU A 7 9.52 -25.65 3.63
C GLU A 7 8.45 -25.26 2.59
N GLN A 8 8.35 -23.97 2.25
CA GLN A 8 7.28 -23.43 1.40
C GLN A 8 7.81 -22.76 0.14
N PRO A 9 8.05 -23.51 -0.95
CA PRO A 9 8.55 -22.93 -2.20
C PRO A 9 7.53 -21.97 -2.82
N GLY A 10 8.02 -21.03 -3.65
CA GLY A 10 7.19 -20.06 -4.36
C GLY A 10 6.75 -18.85 -3.53
N ILE A 11 7.29 -18.67 -2.33
CA ILE A 11 7.10 -17.42 -1.56
C ILE A 11 8.11 -16.40 -2.05
N GLY A 12 7.63 -15.28 -2.59
CA GLY A 12 8.47 -14.14 -2.98
C GLY A 12 8.70 -13.16 -1.85
N ILE A 13 7.71 -12.98 -1.01
CA ILE A 13 7.73 -12.04 0.12
C ILE A 13 7.09 -12.69 1.32
N LEU A 14 7.78 -12.72 2.47
CA LEU A 14 7.24 -13.13 3.75
C LEU A 14 7.21 -11.93 4.70
N ALA A 15 6.00 -11.47 5.06
CA ALA A 15 5.76 -10.28 5.86
C ALA A 15 5.27 -10.66 7.28
N PRO A 16 5.96 -10.28 8.36
CA PRO A 16 5.53 -10.55 9.72
C PRO A 16 4.33 -9.68 10.12
N LYS A 17 3.72 -10.01 11.24
CA LYS A 17 2.73 -9.15 11.89
C LYS A 17 3.40 -7.84 12.32
N LEU A 18 2.80 -6.71 11.94
CA LEU A 18 3.24 -5.41 12.42
C LEU A 18 2.39 -4.96 13.61
N LEU A 19 3.06 -4.40 14.60
CA LEU A 19 2.44 -3.80 15.78
C LEU A 19 2.79 -2.33 15.84
N ASP A 20 1.84 -1.51 16.25
CA ASP A 20 2.06 -0.11 16.60
C ASP A 20 2.90 0.01 17.89
N SER A 21 3.34 1.22 18.24
CA SER A 21 4.17 1.45 19.43
C SER A 21 3.49 1.04 20.73
N ASP A 22 2.16 1.09 20.78
CA ASP A 22 1.33 0.67 21.92
C ASP A 22 1.04 -0.84 21.96
N GLY A 23 1.57 -1.60 20.96
CA GLY A 23 1.36 -3.03 20.81
C GLY A 23 0.06 -3.41 20.10
N SER A 24 -0.75 -2.47 19.67
CA SER A 24 -1.94 -2.74 18.87
C SER A 24 -1.58 -3.24 17.46
N LEU A 25 -2.48 -4.04 16.86
CA LEU A 25 -2.28 -4.58 15.52
C LEU A 25 -2.28 -3.48 14.46
N GLN A 26 -1.22 -3.44 13.67
CA GLN A 26 -1.12 -2.60 12.50
C GLN A 26 -1.65 -3.36 11.27
N LEU A 27 -2.74 -2.86 10.65
CA LEU A 27 -3.30 -3.47 9.45
C LEU A 27 -2.34 -3.24 8.27
N SER A 28 -1.39 -4.15 8.10
CA SER A 28 -0.31 -4.06 7.11
C SER A 28 -0.64 -4.74 5.78
N CYS A 29 -1.67 -5.59 5.73
CA CYS A 29 -2.08 -6.34 4.54
C CYS A 29 -3.29 -5.69 3.87
N ARG A 30 -3.36 -5.75 2.53
CA ARG A 30 -4.48 -5.23 1.74
C ARG A 30 -4.62 -5.99 0.43
N THR A 31 -5.76 -5.80 -0.25
CA THR A 31 -5.88 -6.17 -1.66
C THR A 31 -5.25 -5.08 -2.56
N PHE A 32 -4.94 -5.42 -3.81
CA PHE A 32 -4.38 -4.44 -4.74
C PHE A 32 -5.34 -3.25 -4.96
N PRO A 33 -4.79 -2.03 -5.00
CA PRO A 33 -5.60 -0.86 -5.31
C PRO A 33 -6.08 -0.90 -6.76
N GLY A 34 -7.37 -0.67 -6.95
CA GLY A 34 -8.01 -0.45 -8.23
C GLY A 34 -8.61 0.95 -8.34
N PHE A 35 -9.34 1.25 -9.42
CA PHE A 35 -10.00 2.54 -9.61
C PHE A 35 -10.91 2.93 -8.43
N SER A 36 -11.67 1.98 -7.91
CA SER A 36 -12.57 2.23 -6.79
C SER A 36 -11.85 2.56 -5.48
N THR A 37 -10.56 2.22 -5.36
CA THR A 37 -9.79 2.46 -4.14
C THR A 37 -9.66 3.94 -3.78
N ALA A 38 -9.72 4.83 -4.78
CA ALA A 38 -9.74 6.27 -4.53
C ALA A 38 -10.91 6.66 -3.62
N LEU A 39 -12.07 6.03 -3.80
CA LEU A 39 -13.31 6.28 -3.05
C LEU A 39 -13.44 5.44 -1.78
N PHE A 40 -12.79 4.26 -1.74
CA PHE A 40 -12.98 3.25 -0.69
C PHE A 40 -11.75 3.00 0.19
N ASN A 41 -10.78 3.92 0.20
CA ASN A 41 -9.63 3.84 1.11
C ASN A 41 -9.95 4.44 2.49
N ARG A 42 -9.09 4.13 3.50
CA ARG A 42 -9.31 4.56 4.89
C ARG A 42 -9.39 6.08 5.11
N TYR A 43 -8.92 6.89 4.17
CA TYR A 43 -8.92 8.36 4.26
C TYR A 43 -10.06 8.99 3.47
N SER A 44 -10.86 8.23 2.76
CA SER A 44 -11.97 8.76 1.97
C SER A 44 -13.14 9.16 2.86
N LEU A 45 -13.81 10.24 2.50
CA LEU A 45 -15.03 10.67 3.17
C LEU A 45 -16.12 9.58 3.10
N PHE A 46 -16.21 8.87 1.98
CA PHE A 46 -17.18 7.78 1.80
C PHE A 46 -16.95 6.65 2.81
N THR A 47 -15.69 6.19 2.98
CA THR A 47 -15.37 5.16 3.97
C THR A 47 -15.62 5.64 5.40
N ARG A 48 -15.40 6.93 5.67
CA ARG A 48 -15.66 7.53 6.98
C ARG A 48 -17.15 7.61 7.31
N LEU A 49 -17.98 7.94 6.32
CA LEU A 49 -19.45 7.99 6.48
C LEU A 49 -20.09 6.60 6.49
N PHE A 50 -19.54 5.67 5.72
CA PHE A 50 -20.02 4.30 5.59
C PHE A 50 -18.92 3.28 5.91
N PRO A 51 -18.47 3.17 7.19
CA PRO A 51 -17.30 2.35 7.56
C PRO A 51 -17.52 0.85 7.33
N LYS A 52 -18.78 0.40 7.32
CA LYS A 52 -19.15 -1.01 7.08
C LYS A 52 -19.35 -1.36 5.60
N ASN A 53 -19.06 -0.44 4.66
CA ASN A 53 -19.25 -0.76 3.24
C ASN A 53 -18.32 -1.90 2.79
N ARG A 54 -18.86 -2.83 2.00
CA ARG A 54 -18.18 -4.06 1.57
C ARG A 54 -16.88 -3.79 0.79
N ARG A 55 -16.83 -2.71 0.00
CA ARG A 55 -15.66 -2.38 -0.85
C ARG A 55 -14.47 -1.92 -0.01
N SER A 56 -14.70 -1.03 0.96
CA SER A 56 -13.64 -0.60 1.90
C SER A 56 -13.15 -1.76 2.75
N ARG A 57 -14.07 -2.60 3.27
CA ARG A 57 -13.72 -3.79 4.05
C ARG A 57 -12.85 -4.76 3.25
N ARG A 58 -13.24 -5.05 2.00
CA ARG A 58 -12.46 -5.91 1.12
C ARG A 58 -11.07 -5.33 0.84
N TYR A 59 -10.99 -4.05 0.46
CA TYR A 59 -9.71 -3.39 0.18
C TYR A 59 -8.78 -3.35 1.40
N LEU A 60 -9.33 -2.98 2.55
CA LEU A 60 -8.58 -2.83 3.79
C LEU A 60 -8.37 -4.17 4.51
N MET A 61 -8.97 -5.26 4.02
CA MET A 61 -8.94 -6.59 4.64
C MET A 61 -9.34 -6.55 6.13
N THR A 62 -10.33 -5.71 6.47
CA THR A 62 -10.76 -5.55 7.88
C THR A 62 -11.44 -6.79 8.46
N ASP A 63 -11.88 -7.72 7.61
CA ASP A 63 -12.49 -8.99 8.01
C ASP A 63 -11.45 -10.11 8.19
N PHE A 64 -10.20 -9.84 7.81
CA PHE A 64 -9.09 -10.74 8.03
C PHE A 64 -8.63 -10.64 9.49
N ASP A 65 -8.61 -11.76 10.21
CA ASP A 65 -8.35 -11.78 11.65
C ASP A 65 -6.88 -11.61 12.04
N HIS A 66 -5.97 -11.67 11.08
CA HIS A 66 -4.52 -11.57 11.25
C HIS A 66 -3.91 -12.58 12.25
N LYS A 67 -4.57 -13.73 12.43
CA LYS A 67 -4.12 -14.80 13.35
C LYS A 67 -3.49 -15.98 12.64
N ALA A 68 -3.83 -16.18 11.37
CA ALA A 68 -3.32 -17.29 10.56
C ALA A 68 -2.40 -16.80 9.46
N VAL A 69 -1.50 -17.68 9.02
CA VAL A 69 -0.70 -17.47 7.81
C VAL A 69 -1.63 -17.38 6.61
N ALA A 70 -1.44 -16.39 5.76
CA ALA A 70 -2.29 -16.18 4.59
C ALA A 70 -1.52 -15.57 3.41
N ALA A 71 -1.86 -16.01 2.20
CA ALA A 71 -1.48 -15.30 1.00
C ALA A 71 -2.30 -14.00 0.89
N VAL A 72 -1.64 -12.89 0.59
CA VAL A 72 -2.25 -11.57 0.46
C VAL A 72 -1.81 -10.92 -0.85
N ASP A 73 -2.57 -9.94 -1.33
CA ASP A 73 -2.17 -9.23 -2.55
C ASP A 73 -0.89 -8.41 -2.31
N TRP A 74 -0.86 -7.64 -1.21
CA TRP A 74 0.33 -6.93 -0.81
C TRP A 74 0.38 -6.71 0.71
N ALA A 75 1.59 -6.54 1.23
CA ALA A 75 1.88 -6.19 2.61
C ALA A 75 2.82 -4.99 2.66
N SER A 76 2.78 -4.22 3.74
CA SER A 76 3.67 -3.07 3.94
C SER A 76 5.14 -3.50 4.03
N ALA A 77 6.03 -2.79 3.34
CA ALA A 77 7.47 -3.02 3.34
C ALA A 77 8.20 -2.55 4.62
N ALA A 78 7.45 -2.27 5.68
CA ALA A 78 8.07 -1.92 6.96
C ALA A 78 8.99 -3.05 7.49
N CYS A 79 8.66 -4.30 7.17
CA CYS A 79 9.52 -5.45 7.39
C CYS A 79 9.13 -6.57 6.42
N TRP A 80 10.09 -7.02 5.62
CA TRP A 80 9.94 -8.19 4.74
C TRP A 80 11.15 -9.10 4.86
N LEU A 81 10.93 -10.38 4.67
CA LEU A 81 11.96 -11.35 4.38
C LEU A 81 11.81 -11.77 2.92
N LEU A 82 12.83 -11.48 2.12
CA LEU A 82 12.90 -11.79 0.69
C LEU A 82 13.90 -12.91 0.46
N PRO A 83 13.48 -14.09 -0.04
CA PRO A 83 14.43 -15.10 -0.48
C PRO A 83 15.27 -14.59 -1.65
N ARG A 84 16.54 -14.99 -1.71
CA ARG A 84 17.45 -14.55 -2.77
C ARG A 84 16.92 -14.83 -4.18
N TYR A 85 16.36 -16.02 -4.41
CA TYR A 85 15.77 -16.37 -5.70
C TYR A 85 14.61 -15.45 -6.10
N ALA A 86 13.83 -14.97 -5.13
CA ALA A 86 12.75 -14.04 -5.38
C ALA A 86 13.27 -12.66 -5.80
N TYR A 87 14.29 -12.15 -5.09
CA TYR A 87 14.96 -10.92 -5.47
C TYR A 87 15.57 -11.01 -6.87
N GLU A 88 16.24 -12.11 -7.19
CA GLU A 88 16.83 -12.33 -8.52
C GLU A 88 15.76 -12.39 -9.62
N LYS A 89 14.57 -12.92 -9.32
CA LYS A 89 13.44 -13.02 -10.27
C LYS A 89 12.65 -11.72 -10.42
N ILE A 90 12.43 -11.00 -9.33
CA ILE A 90 11.63 -9.76 -9.29
C ILE A 90 12.48 -8.53 -9.64
N GLY A 91 13.75 -8.54 -9.26
CA GLY A 91 14.67 -7.40 -9.34
C GLY A 91 14.59 -6.45 -8.14
N PRO A 92 15.27 -5.31 -8.18
CA PRO A 92 15.28 -4.31 -7.11
C PRO A 92 13.95 -3.57 -7.03
N LEU A 93 13.76 -2.81 -5.95
CA LEU A 93 12.67 -1.83 -5.84
C LEU A 93 12.80 -0.78 -6.97
N ASP A 94 11.65 -0.33 -7.49
CA ASP A 94 11.64 0.71 -8.52
C ASP A 94 11.89 2.09 -7.87
N GLU A 95 13.07 2.66 -8.13
CA GLU A 95 13.49 3.97 -7.62
C GLU A 95 12.62 5.14 -8.09
N GLY A 96 11.74 4.93 -9.06
CA GLY A 96 10.72 5.89 -9.48
C GLY A 96 9.63 6.12 -8.43
N TYR A 97 9.58 5.30 -7.36
CA TYR A 97 8.74 5.50 -6.18
C TYR A 97 9.62 6.04 -5.05
N PHE A 98 9.64 7.34 -4.87
CA PHE A 98 10.43 7.97 -3.80
C PHE A 98 9.81 7.81 -2.41
N TRP A 99 8.47 7.71 -2.32
CA TRP A 99 7.74 7.66 -1.05
C TRP A 99 6.38 6.98 -1.17
N SER A 100 6.21 5.84 -0.55
CA SER A 100 5.01 4.99 -0.61
C SER A 100 4.71 4.45 -2.01
N ILE A 101 3.97 3.37 -2.07
CA ILE A 101 3.55 2.63 -3.27
C ILE A 101 4.65 1.71 -3.84
N GLU A 102 5.91 1.87 -3.44
CA GLU A 102 7.00 0.95 -3.79
C GLU A 102 6.72 -0.47 -3.32
N ASP A 103 6.07 -0.62 -2.17
CA ASP A 103 5.65 -1.89 -1.60
C ASP A 103 4.54 -2.55 -2.43
N VAL A 104 3.55 -1.77 -2.85
CA VAL A 104 2.47 -2.24 -3.71
C VAL A 104 3.01 -2.65 -5.08
N ASP A 105 3.91 -1.85 -5.66
CA ASP A 105 4.57 -2.15 -6.94
C ASP A 105 5.37 -3.45 -6.85
N TYR A 106 6.18 -3.59 -5.80
CA TYR A 106 7.03 -4.77 -5.62
C TYR A 106 6.19 -6.05 -5.46
N CYS A 107 5.10 -5.98 -4.70
CA CYS A 107 4.16 -7.09 -4.58
C CYS A 107 3.47 -7.41 -5.91
N GLN A 108 3.10 -6.40 -6.72
CA GLN A 108 2.56 -6.62 -8.07
C GLN A 108 3.56 -7.35 -8.98
N ARG A 109 4.84 -6.97 -8.90
CA ARG A 109 5.90 -7.66 -9.67
C ARG A 109 6.14 -9.07 -9.17
N ALA A 110 6.05 -9.31 -7.85
CA ALA A 110 6.10 -10.64 -7.28
C ALA A 110 5.00 -11.54 -7.85
N HIS A 111 3.74 -11.06 -7.86
CA HIS A 111 2.62 -11.81 -8.44
C HIS A 111 2.79 -12.06 -9.94
N ARG A 112 3.29 -11.09 -10.72
CA ARG A 112 3.60 -11.28 -12.16
C ARG A 112 4.71 -12.29 -12.38
N ALA A 113 5.60 -12.46 -11.41
CA ALA A 113 6.65 -13.49 -11.39
C ALA A 113 6.15 -14.83 -10.82
N GLU A 114 4.82 -14.99 -10.62
CA GLU A 114 4.19 -16.18 -10.04
C GLU A 114 4.70 -16.54 -8.64
N LEU A 115 5.08 -15.51 -7.86
CA LEU A 115 5.52 -15.63 -6.49
C LEU A 115 4.46 -15.09 -5.53
N ARG A 116 4.30 -15.78 -4.39
CA ARG A 116 3.31 -15.42 -3.38
C ARG A 116 3.84 -14.35 -2.43
N VAL A 117 2.97 -13.44 -2.03
CA VAL A 117 3.16 -12.56 -0.87
C VAL A 117 2.42 -13.21 0.31
N VAL A 118 3.13 -13.50 1.37
CA VAL A 118 2.58 -14.24 2.52
C VAL A 118 2.70 -13.42 3.80
N TYR A 119 1.56 -13.24 4.46
CA TYR A 119 1.51 -12.72 5.82
C TYR A 119 1.79 -13.84 6.83
N PHE A 120 2.72 -13.60 7.77
CA PHE A 120 3.20 -14.58 8.75
C PHE A 120 3.05 -14.03 10.18
N PRO A 121 1.93 -14.29 10.86
CA PRO A 121 1.62 -13.72 12.16
C PRO A 121 2.36 -14.30 13.35
N GLU A 122 3.05 -15.42 13.19
CA GLU A 122 3.82 -16.08 14.26
C GLU A 122 5.03 -15.25 14.71
N VAL A 123 5.50 -14.35 13.84
CA VAL A 123 6.52 -13.35 14.17
C VAL A 123 5.91 -11.98 14.14
N SER A 124 6.19 -11.17 15.15
CA SER A 124 5.72 -9.77 15.23
C SER A 124 6.88 -8.79 15.31
N VAL A 125 6.71 -7.65 14.65
CA VAL A 125 7.67 -6.54 14.60
C VAL A 125 6.97 -5.25 14.99
N ARG A 126 7.54 -4.48 15.91
CA ARG A 126 7.05 -3.12 16.24
C ARG A 126 7.51 -2.14 15.17
N HIS A 127 6.57 -1.43 14.59
CA HIS A 127 6.83 -0.43 13.55
C HIS A 127 6.14 0.88 13.92
N GLN A 128 6.93 1.92 14.19
CA GLN A 128 6.40 3.26 14.47
C GLN A 128 6.03 3.98 13.17
N ILE A 129 4.70 4.11 12.94
CA ILE A 129 4.21 4.86 11.78
C ILE A 129 4.59 6.33 11.90
N GLY A 130 5.11 6.90 10.82
CA GLY A 130 5.29 8.35 10.72
C GLY A 130 6.61 8.88 11.22
N GLY A 131 7.53 8.06 11.75
CA GLY A 131 8.83 8.51 12.23
C GLY A 131 9.61 9.35 11.22
N SER A 132 9.59 8.96 9.95
CA SER A 132 10.25 9.70 8.86
C SER A 132 9.36 10.74 8.16
N SER A 133 8.02 10.63 8.28
CA SER A 133 7.07 11.44 7.50
C SER A 133 6.67 12.76 8.14
N THR A 134 6.84 12.90 9.45
CA THR A 134 6.45 14.14 10.17
C THR A 134 7.29 15.34 9.77
N THR A 135 8.60 15.16 9.63
CA THR A 135 9.55 16.22 9.26
C THR A 135 9.37 16.66 7.80
N LEU A 136 8.97 15.77 6.91
CA LEU A 136 8.82 16.00 5.47
C LEU A 136 7.35 15.88 4.99
N ALA A 137 6.38 16.24 5.84
CA ALA A 137 4.96 15.99 5.59
C ALA A 137 4.46 16.48 4.21
N ASN A 138 4.87 17.68 3.75
CA ASN A 138 4.48 18.18 2.43
C ASN A 138 5.06 17.31 1.30
N ARG A 139 6.37 16.97 1.41
CA ARG A 139 7.07 16.17 0.42
C ARG A 139 6.49 14.75 0.35
N SER A 140 6.21 14.14 1.49
CA SER A 140 5.59 12.79 1.54
C SER A 140 4.21 12.76 0.88
N ILE A 141 3.40 13.81 1.03
CA ILE A 141 2.12 13.95 0.34
C ILE A 141 2.35 14.02 -1.19
N ILE A 142 3.25 14.90 -1.64
CA ILE A 142 3.52 15.09 -3.07
C ILE A 142 4.02 13.81 -3.71
N GLU A 143 5.04 13.19 -3.12
CA GLU A 143 5.69 11.98 -3.67
C GLU A 143 4.73 10.78 -3.67
N ARG A 144 3.91 10.63 -2.63
CA ARG A 144 2.86 9.59 -2.62
C ARG A 144 1.90 9.74 -3.80
N HIS A 145 1.50 10.96 -4.15
CA HIS A 145 0.58 11.17 -5.28
C HIS A 145 1.28 11.01 -6.63
N ARG A 146 2.59 11.28 -6.71
CA ARG A 146 3.41 10.92 -7.88
C ARG A 146 3.48 9.40 -8.04
N GLY A 147 3.71 8.67 -6.93
CA GLY A 147 3.69 7.21 -6.92
C GLY A 147 2.32 6.63 -7.32
N MET A 148 1.21 7.21 -6.85
CA MET A 148 -0.13 6.80 -7.28
C MET A 148 -0.34 6.95 -8.79
N TRP A 149 0.14 8.05 -9.38
CA TRP A 149 0.08 8.25 -10.82
C TRP A 149 0.94 7.26 -11.59
N ARG A 150 2.17 6.97 -11.10
CA ARG A 150 3.05 5.96 -11.67
C ARG A 150 2.39 4.58 -11.63
N TYR A 151 1.85 4.16 -10.48
CA TYR A 151 1.14 2.89 -10.30
C TYR A 151 -0.07 2.78 -11.24
N TYR A 152 -0.89 3.83 -11.32
CA TYR A 152 -2.01 3.89 -12.26
C TYR A 152 -1.55 3.60 -13.69
N ARG A 153 -0.49 4.26 -14.15
CA ARG A 153 0.04 4.08 -15.51
C ARG A 153 0.59 2.68 -15.76
N SER A 154 1.18 2.05 -14.76
CA SER A 154 1.83 0.74 -14.86
C SER A 154 0.85 -0.44 -14.76
N TYR A 155 -0.27 -0.26 -14.04
CA TYR A 155 -1.14 -1.39 -13.66
C TYR A 155 -2.63 -1.20 -13.92
N LEU A 156 -3.11 0.03 -14.01
CA LEU A 156 -4.54 0.32 -14.09
C LEU A 156 -4.95 1.04 -15.38
N ARG A 157 -3.98 1.52 -16.14
CA ARG A 157 -4.24 2.26 -17.37
C ARG A 157 -4.88 1.34 -18.41
N PRO A 158 -6.02 1.69 -19.01
CA PRO A 158 -6.65 0.85 -20.02
C PRO A 158 -5.80 0.75 -21.28
N GLU A 159 -5.84 -0.43 -21.90
CA GLU A 159 -5.16 -0.67 -23.20
C GLU A 159 -5.88 0.03 -24.36
N SER A 160 -7.21 0.20 -24.26
CA SER A 160 -8.03 0.84 -25.28
C SER A 160 -7.58 2.27 -25.54
N ALA A 161 -7.20 2.58 -26.78
CA ALA A 161 -6.81 3.92 -27.21
C ALA A 161 -7.95 4.97 -27.02
N ILE A 162 -9.21 4.51 -27.14
CA ILE A 162 -10.39 5.38 -26.98
C ILE A 162 -10.65 5.68 -25.48
N ALA A 163 -10.57 4.68 -24.61
CA ALA A 163 -10.83 4.83 -23.19
C ALA A 163 -9.67 5.53 -22.45
N ARG A 164 -8.45 5.37 -22.94
CA ARG A 164 -7.22 5.86 -22.30
C ARG A 164 -7.23 7.35 -21.95
N PRO A 165 -7.50 8.29 -22.88
CA PRO A 165 -7.43 9.73 -22.57
C PRO A 165 -8.47 10.14 -21.52
N VAL A 166 -9.67 9.56 -21.55
CA VAL A 166 -10.72 9.84 -20.58
C VAL A 166 -10.30 9.33 -19.18
N MET A 167 -9.82 8.08 -19.12
CA MET A 167 -9.42 7.48 -17.85
C MET A 167 -8.14 8.11 -17.28
N ASP A 168 -7.18 8.49 -18.14
CA ASP A 168 -6.00 9.27 -17.72
C ASP A 168 -6.42 10.63 -17.12
N SER A 169 -7.35 11.34 -17.75
CA SER A 169 -7.85 12.63 -17.26
C SER A 169 -8.56 12.47 -15.91
N LEU A 170 -9.45 11.47 -15.78
CA LEU A 170 -10.16 11.20 -14.53
C LEU A 170 -9.19 10.81 -13.40
N ALA A 171 -8.26 9.90 -13.67
CA ALA A 171 -7.26 9.47 -12.69
C ALA A 171 -6.36 10.63 -12.26
N TRP A 172 -5.84 11.40 -13.21
CA TRP A 172 -5.03 12.58 -12.93
C TRP A 172 -5.76 13.61 -12.07
N THR A 173 -6.95 14.01 -12.50
CA THR A 173 -7.78 15.00 -11.78
C THR A 173 -8.09 14.54 -10.37
N GLY A 174 -8.48 13.28 -10.20
CA GLY A 174 -8.76 12.70 -8.88
C GLY A 174 -7.54 12.68 -7.97
N ILE A 175 -6.36 12.30 -8.50
CA ILE A 175 -5.10 12.30 -7.76
C ILE A 175 -4.70 13.73 -7.37
N GLN A 176 -4.81 14.72 -8.27
CA GLN A 176 -4.47 16.12 -7.98
C GLN A 176 -5.43 16.74 -6.95
N ALA A 177 -6.73 16.51 -7.09
CA ALA A 177 -7.73 16.98 -6.13
C ALA A 177 -7.46 16.45 -4.71
N ARG A 178 -7.15 15.15 -4.61
CA ARG A 178 -6.78 14.52 -3.34
C ARG A 178 -5.50 15.12 -2.76
N ARG A 179 -4.46 15.32 -3.59
CA ARG A 179 -3.20 15.95 -3.17
C ARG A 179 -3.46 17.34 -2.61
N ALA A 180 -4.21 18.18 -3.33
CA ALA A 180 -4.55 19.51 -2.90
C ALA A 180 -5.31 19.51 -1.57
N GLY A 181 -6.33 18.67 -1.42
CA GLY A 181 -7.08 18.54 -0.18
C GLY A 181 -6.22 18.13 1.03
N GLN A 182 -5.26 17.20 0.84
CA GLN A 182 -4.36 16.83 1.91
C GLN A 182 -3.37 17.93 2.29
N LEU A 183 -2.84 18.68 1.32
CA LEU A 183 -1.95 19.82 1.58
C LEU A 183 -2.69 20.95 2.29
N ILE A 184 -3.92 21.26 1.89
CA ILE A 184 -4.78 22.24 2.57
C ILE A 184 -5.07 21.79 4.00
N SER A 185 -5.48 20.54 4.19
CA SER A 185 -5.73 19.98 5.53
C SER A 185 -4.51 20.08 6.44
N LEU A 186 -3.32 19.78 5.91
CA LEU A 186 -2.07 19.91 6.66
C LEU A 186 -1.78 21.36 7.04
N LYS A 187 -1.98 22.31 6.10
CA LYS A 187 -1.81 23.75 6.35
C LYS A 187 -2.76 24.23 7.45
N VAL A 188 -4.04 23.84 7.38
CA VAL A 188 -5.04 24.20 8.39
C VAL A 188 -4.68 23.62 9.77
N ARG A 189 -4.26 22.36 9.84
CA ARG A 189 -3.82 21.74 11.12
C ARG A 189 -2.66 22.52 11.73
N ARG A 190 -1.66 22.89 10.94
CA ARG A 190 -0.52 23.70 11.40
C ARG A 190 -0.93 25.07 11.92
N MET A 191 -1.87 25.75 11.25
CA MET A 191 -2.41 27.03 11.73
C MET A 191 -3.19 26.90 13.04
N LEU A 192 -3.81 25.75 13.28
CA LEU A 192 -4.56 25.45 14.51
C LEU A 192 -3.69 24.86 15.63
N GLY A 193 -2.35 24.79 15.47
CA GLY A 193 -1.43 24.19 16.44
C GLY A 193 -1.62 22.68 16.68
N ARG A 194 -2.28 21.98 15.73
CA ARG A 194 -2.57 20.54 15.78
C ARG A 194 -1.59 19.77 14.86
N THR A 195 -0.30 19.84 15.17
CA THR A 195 0.73 19.05 14.48
C THR A 195 0.92 17.68 15.11
#